data_a1eb2fb64d2e3a6d19b11dcc3e74da83
#
_entry.id   a1eb2fb64d2e3a6d19b11dcc3e74da83
#
_cell.length_a   1.000
_cell.length_b   1.000
_cell.length_c   1.000
_cell.angle_alpha   90.00
_cell.angle_beta   90.00
_cell.angle_gamma   90.00
#
_symmetry.space_group_name_H-M   'P 1'
#
loop_
_entity.id
_entity.type
_entity.pdbx_description
1 polymer ?
#
loop_
_entity_poly.entity_id
_entity_poly.type
_entity_poly.pdbx_seq_one_letter_code
_entity_poly.pdbx_strand_id
1 'polypeptide(L)'
;EEKKEKEENIVESQKKLVEINLIGKTEVAITNLLGEAKHNRVDGAIYTLRYDSDSCRLFLFFNKEAKNKRVEYFELRNTKAKLINSKELLELCYMEFSLTN
;
A
#
# COMPACT_ATOMS: atom_id res chain seq x y z
N GLU A 1 -22.95 2.00 5.72
CA GLU A 1 -22.23 2.90 6.59
C GLU A 1 -21.33 2.18 7.56
N GLU A 2 -21.82 1.15 8.25
CA GLU A 2 -20.98 0.33 9.11
C GLU A 2 -19.83 -0.29 8.36
N LYS A 3 -20.08 -0.72 7.13
CA LYS A 3 -19.10 -1.33 6.26
C LYS A 3 -18.00 -0.35 5.88
N LYS A 4 -18.36 0.92 5.64
CA LYS A 4 -17.41 1.96 5.30
C LYS A 4 -16.55 2.36 6.50
N GLU A 5 -17.15 2.51 7.68
CA GLU A 5 -16.41 2.78 8.91
C GLU A 5 -15.41 1.67 9.22
N LYS A 6 -15.83 0.42 9.02
CA LYS A 6 -14.99 -0.73 9.28
C LYS A 6 -13.77 -0.76 8.35
N GLU A 7 -13.95 -0.42 7.08
CA GLU A 7 -12.85 -0.33 6.13
C GLU A 7 -11.90 0.82 6.47
N GLU A 8 -12.43 1.97 6.86
CA GLU A 8 -11.62 3.11 7.28
C GLU A 8 -10.76 2.77 8.49
N ASN A 9 -11.31 2.04 9.46
CA ASN A 9 -10.55 1.61 10.63
C ASN A 9 -9.45 0.62 10.27
N ILE A 10 -9.72 -0.28 9.33
CA ILE A 10 -8.72 -1.25 8.85
C ILE A 10 -7.58 -0.52 8.15
N VAL A 11 -7.89 0.43 7.29
CA VAL A 11 -6.89 1.22 6.58
C VAL A 11 -6.03 2.03 7.56
N GLU A 12 -6.66 2.61 8.57
CA GLU A 12 -5.93 3.35 9.60
C GLU A 12 -4.98 2.46 10.38
N SER A 13 -5.37 1.24 10.68
CA SER A 13 -4.51 0.26 11.34
C SER A 13 -3.33 -0.11 10.47
N GLN A 14 -3.55 -0.34 9.17
CA GLN A 14 -2.49 -0.62 8.22
C GLN A 14 -1.51 0.53 8.15
N LYS A 15 -2.02 1.75 8.06
CA LYS A 15 -1.23 2.96 7.96
C LYS A 15 -0.29 3.16 9.14
N LYS A 16 -0.79 2.91 10.35
CA LYS A 16 0.02 3.07 11.57
C LYS A 16 1.27 2.20 11.58
N LEU A 17 1.20 1.03 10.98
CA LEU A 17 2.29 0.07 11.03
C LEU A 17 3.40 0.38 10.03
N VAL A 18 3.07 0.92 8.84
CA VAL A 18 4.05 1.12 7.77
C VAL A 18 4.16 2.56 7.28
N GLU A 19 3.54 3.50 7.96
CA GLU A 19 3.50 4.90 7.54
C GLU A 19 4.89 5.47 7.28
N ILE A 20 5.82 5.20 8.16
CA ILE A 20 7.19 5.72 8.06
C ILE A 20 7.89 5.18 6.80
N ASN A 21 7.58 3.95 6.41
CA ASN A 21 8.27 3.29 5.32
C ASN A 21 7.68 3.59 3.94
N LEU A 22 6.42 3.99 3.86
CA LEU A 22 5.73 4.11 2.58
C LEU A 22 5.21 5.51 2.28
N ILE A 23 4.50 6.12 3.23
CA ILE A 23 3.86 7.42 2.99
C ILE A 23 4.92 8.51 2.77
N GLY A 24 4.73 9.29 1.73
CA GLY A 24 5.62 10.40 1.41
C GLY A 24 6.82 10.04 0.54
N LYS A 25 7.04 8.76 0.26
CA LYS A 25 8.15 8.34 -0.59
C LYS A 25 7.83 8.57 -2.06
N THR A 26 8.86 8.94 -2.83
CA THR A 26 8.75 9.07 -4.28
C THR A 26 8.71 7.69 -4.92
N GLU A 27 8.33 7.67 -6.20
CA GLU A 27 8.34 6.41 -6.96
C GLU A 27 9.74 5.79 -7.00
N VAL A 28 10.78 6.62 -7.16
CA VAL A 28 12.16 6.14 -7.17
C VAL A 28 12.51 5.49 -5.83
N ALA A 29 12.13 6.13 -4.72
CA ALA A 29 12.39 5.57 -3.40
C ALA A 29 11.65 4.25 -3.19
N ILE A 30 10.42 4.16 -3.68
CA ILE A 30 9.64 2.90 -3.61
C ILE A 30 10.32 1.82 -4.46
N THR A 31 10.77 2.15 -5.67
CA THR A 31 11.46 1.21 -6.53
C THR A 31 12.75 0.70 -5.87
N ASN A 32 13.48 1.58 -5.18
CA ASN A 32 14.68 1.18 -4.47
C ASN A 32 14.37 0.27 -3.27
N LEU A 33 13.21 0.46 -2.65
CA LEU A 33 12.82 -0.33 -1.48
C LEU A 33 12.19 -1.67 -1.87
N LEU A 34 11.32 -1.68 -2.87
CA LEU A 34 10.49 -2.84 -3.22
C LEU A 34 10.80 -3.44 -4.59
N GLY A 35 11.68 -2.82 -5.36
CA GLY A 35 11.94 -3.23 -6.74
C GLY A 35 10.94 -2.60 -7.70
N GLU A 36 11.00 -2.99 -8.96
CA GLU A 36 10.06 -2.48 -9.95
C GLU A 36 8.69 -3.14 -9.79
N ALA A 37 7.64 -2.33 -9.85
CA ALA A 37 6.27 -2.84 -9.81
C ALA A 37 5.94 -3.52 -11.13
N LYS A 38 5.42 -4.74 -11.07
CA LYS A 38 4.98 -5.47 -12.26
C LYS A 38 3.62 -5.00 -12.76
N HIS A 39 2.86 -4.35 -11.89
CA HIS A 39 1.53 -3.85 -12.21
C HIS A 39 1.45 -2.37 -11.88
N ASN A 40 1.02 -1.58 -12.84
CA ASN A 40 0.75 -0.17 -12.61
C ASN A 40 -0.51 0.21 -13.38
N ARG A 41 -1.16 1.27 -12.92
CA ARG A 41 -2.42 1.70 -13.51
C ARG A 41 -2.59 3.21 -13.32
N VAL A 42 -3.13 3.85 -14.34
CA VAL A 42 -3.49 5.27 -14.28
C VAL A 42 -5.00 5.39 -14.40
N ASP A 43 -5.63 6.00 -13.39
CA ASP A 43 -7.06 6.29 -13.39
C ASP A 43 -7.23 7.79 -13.11
N GLY A 44 -7.40 8.59 -14.16
CA GLY A 44 -7.49 10.03 -13.99
C GLY A 44 -6.24 10.58 -13.33
N ALA A 45 -6.41 11.22 -12.17
CA ALA A 45 -5.30 11.80 -11.41
C ALA A 45 -4.59 10.80 -10.50
N ILE A 46 -5.07 9.56 -10.42
CA ILE A 46 -4.49 8.57 -9.53
C ILE A 46 -3.59 7.61 -10.32
N TYR A 47 -2.35 7.49 -9.84
CA TYR A 47 -1.39 6.52 -10.36
C TYR A 47 -1.17 5.47 -9.28
N THR A 48 -1.39 4.21 -9.63
CA THR A 48 -1.30 3.11 -8.67
C THR A 48 -0.17 2.17 -9.06
N LEU A 49 0.68 1.84 -8.10
CA LEU A 49 1.64 0.74 -8.21
C LEU A 49 1.14 -0.42 -7.36
N ARG A 50 1.23 -1.62 -7.89
CA ARG A 50 0.85 -2.81 -7.17
C ARG A 50 2.05 -3.74 -7.04
N TYR A 51 2.27 -4.21 -5.82
CA TYR A 51 3.29 -5.21 -5.51
C TYR A 51 2.62 -6.43 -4.90
N ASP A 52 3.05 -7.61 -5.32
CA ASP A 52 2.50 -8.87 -4.84
C ASP A 52 3.56 -9.64 -4.08
N SER A 53 3.16 -10.20 -2.93
CA SER A 53 3.94 -11.23 -2.25
C SER A 53 3.12 -12.51 -2.27
N ASP A 54 3.59 -13.56 -1.60
CA ASP A 54 2.88 -14.84 -1.60
C ASP A 54 1.46 -14.69 -1.04
N SER A 55 1.30 -13.91 0.02
CA SER A 55 0.04 -13.79 0.74
C SER A 55 -0.67 -12.46 0.55
N CYS A 56 0.01 -11.46 0.01
CA CYS A 56 -0.46 -10.07 0.10
C CYS A 56 -0.36 -9.34 -1.22
N ARG A 57 -1.21 -8.31 -1.34
CA ARG A 57 -1.20 -7.36 -2.44
C ARG A 57 -1.08 -5.97 -1.85
N LEU A 58 -0.02 -5.27 -2.20
CA LEU A 58 0.23 -3.91 -1.72
C LEU A 58 -0.07 -2.93 -2.85
N PHE A 59 -0.97 -1.99 -2.60
CA PHE A 59 -1.33 -0.95 -3.56
C PHE A 59 -0.83 0.38 -3.03
N LEU A 60 -0.06 1.09 -3.84
CA LEU A 60 0.47 2.41 -3.50
C LEU A 60 -0.14 3.43 -4.45
N PHE A 61 -0.74 4.47 -3.88
CA PHE A 61 -1.46 5.48 -4.66
C PHE A 61 -0.72 6.81 -4.64
N PHE A 62 -0.49 7.35 -5.84
CA PHE A 62 0.18 8.64 -6.06
C PHE A 62 -0.80 9.59 -6.73
N ASN A 63 -0.66 10.88 -6.47
CA ASN A 63 -1.37 11.90 -7.23
C ASN A 63 -0.53 12.24 -8.46
N LYS A 64 -0.99 11.82 -9.63
CA LYS A 64 -0.29 12.02 -10.89
C LYS A 64 -0.09 13.49 -11.23
N GLU A 65 -1.02 14.34 -10.79
CA GLU A 65 -0.99 15.77 -11.09
C GLU A 65 -0.18 16.58 -10.08
N ALA A 66 0.27 15.98 -9.01
CA ALA A 66 1.09 16.67 -8.02
C ALA A 66 2.47 16.95 -8.60
N LYS A 67 3.04 18.09 -8.23
CA LYS A 67 4.36 18.49 -8.68
C LYS A 67 5.43 17.49 -8.24
N ASN A 68 5.35 17.04 -6.99
CA ASN A 68 6.22 16.00 -6.47
C ASN A 68 5.36 14.77 -6.18
N LYS A 69 5.46 13.77 -7.05
CA LYS A 69 4.65 12.56 -6.92
C LYS A 69 5.19 11.70 -5.79
N ARG A 70 4.40 11.60 -4.72
CA ARG A 70 4.76 10.83 -3.53
C ARG A 70 3.59 9.94 -3.16
N VAL A 71 3.88 8.85 -2.45
CA VAL A 71 2.83 7.97 -1.94
C VAL A 71 1.96 8.76 -0.99
N GLU A 72 0.68 8.91 -1.32
CA GLU A 72 -0.28 9.61 -0.47
C GLU A 72 -1.15 8.65 0.32
N TYR A 73 -1.27 7.41 -0.16
CA TYR A 73 -2.18 6.44 0.41
C TYR A 73 -1.72 5.05 -0.01
N PHE A 74 -1.99 4.04 0.81
CA PHE A 74 -1.73 2.66 0.44
C PHE A 74 -2.78 1.73 1.03
N GLU A 75 -2.88 0.53 0.46
CA GLU A 75 -3.75 -0.52 0.96
C GLU A 75 -3.04 -1.86 0.88
N LEU A 76 -3.24 -2.68 1.90
CA LEU A 76 -2.82 -4.08 1.89
C LEU A 76 -4.06 -4.96 1.77
N ARG A 77 -4.07 -5.83 0.76
CA ARG A 77 -5.17 -6.75 0.51
C ARG A 77 -4.64 -8.17 0.43
N ASN A 78 -5.52 -9.14 0.70
CA ASN A 78 -5.14 -10.53 0.51
C ASN A 78 -5.26 -10.93 -0.96
N THR A 79 -4.98 -12.19 -1.28
CA THR A 79 -5.00 -12.68 -2.66
C THR A 79 -6.40 -12.66 -3.28
N LYS A 80 -7.43 -12.48 -2.47
CA LYS A 80 -8.82 -12.34 -2.93
C LYS A 80 -9.28 -10.89 -3.01
N ALA A 81 -8.34 -9.95 -2.94
CA ALA A 81 -8.57 -8.51 -3.04
C ALA A 81 -9.36 -7.92 -1.87
N LYS A 82 -9.39 -8.57 -0.72
CA LYS A 82 -10.05 -8.05 0.47
C LYS A 82 -9.03 -7.37 1.37
N LEU A 83 -9.43 -6.24 1.97
CA LEU A 83 -8.56 -5.53 2.92
C LEU A 83 -8.19 -6.44 4.09
N ILE A 84 -6.91 -6.48 4.39
CA ILE A 84 -6.40 -7.28 5.50
C ILE A 84 -6.71 -6.54 6.79
N ASN A 85 -7.40 -7.22 7.71
CA ASN A 85 -7.83 -6.65 8.98
C ASN A 85 -7.25 -7.34 10.21
N SER A 86 -6.39 -8.33 10.00
CA SER A 86 -5.76 -9.07 11.07
C SER A 86 -4.35 -8.55 11.29
N LYS A 87 -4.01 -8.26 12.55
CA LYS A 87 -2.66 -7.80 12.88
C LYS A 87 -1.61 -8.84 12.47
N GLU A 88 -1.92 -10.11 12.68
CA GLU A 88 -1.00 -11.19 12.32
C GLU A 88 -0.74 -11.24 10.83
N LEU A 89 -1.79 -11.06 10.01
CA LEU A 89 -1.64 -11.05 8.56
C LEU A 89 -0.92 -9.79 8.09
N LEU A 90 -1.15 -8.65 8.74
CA LEU A 90 -0.43 -7.42 8.42
C LEU A 90 1.07 -7.57 8.67
N GLU A 91 1.43 -8.17 9.81
CA GLU A 91 2.83 -8.42 10.13
C GLU A 91 3.47 -9.37 9.14
N LEU A 92 2.73 -10.40 8.72
CA LEU A 92 3.20 -11.31 7.67
C LEU A 92 3.46 -10.56 6.37
N CYS A 93 2.56 -9.66 5.98
CA CYS A 93 2.74 -8.87 4.77
C CYS A 93 3.99 -8.00 4.85
N TYR A 94 4.23 -7.35 6.00
CA TYR A 94 5.43 -6.52 6.17
C TYR A 94 6.69 -7.34 6.05
N MET A 95 6.69 -8.54 6.59
CA MET A 95 7.82 -9.44 6.47
C MET A 95 8.05 -9.86 5.01
N GLU A 96 6.98 -10.21 4.32
CA GLU A 96 7.07 -10.65 2.92
C GLU A 96 7.58 -9.54 2.00
N PHE A 97 7.22 -8.28 2.30
CA PHE A 97 7.70 -7.12 1.54
C PHE A 97 8.95 -6.49 2.12
N SER A 98 9.51 -7.03 3.20
CA SER A 98 10.69 -6.50 3.89
C SER A 98 10.47 -5.06 4.38
N LEU A 99 9.29 -4.80 4.92
CA LEU A 99 8.91 -3.48 5.44
C LEU A 99 9.09 -3.35 6.96
N THR A 100 9.62 -4.37 7.61
CA THR A 100 9.90 -4.32 9.05
C THR A 100 11.24 -3.66 9.31
N ASN A 101 11.31 -2.91 10.38
CA ASN A 101 12.57 -2.28 10.83
C ASN A 101 13.43 -3.26 11.58
#